data_6fc3d8ee8b19bee299b184d2048a1675
#
_entry.id   6fc3d8ee8b19bee299b184d2048a1675
#
_cell.length_a   1.000
_cell.length_b   1.000
_cell.length_c   1.000
_cell.angle_alpha   90.00
_cell.angle_beta   90.00
_cell.angle_gamma   90.00
#
_symmetry.space_group_name_H-M   'P 1'
#
loop_
_entity.id
_entity.type
_entity.pdbx_description
1 polymer ?
#
loop_
_entity_poly.entity_id
_entity_poly.type
_entity_poly.pdbx_seq_one_letter_code
_entity_poly.pdbx_strand_id
1 'polypeptide(L)'
;MYRTRLTLGHDSGDFARMTSFDEVYAAFLDQYGYQIDRYMDVLAREVLKNAAEDVFHTSPIVAGLNEITLDTGVDPMRGGWAVENYQLLSGSIPTLADALYAIREGVFERGLCTMKELIHALSVDFEGFEDLRLALKKLPKFGNDVDAVDQLAADLAAFFCDRVENYPTPLGVKPLPGIYNIDFNTFAGSVGATPDGRKGGDLICEHYSPTPGNAKNGPTAVIQSAAKADLKRGCASSPLYLVLPRGLGAVDAKLIRQMMKGCGEAGLPVVSISIYDKSVLEDALLHPDKHEDLVVRVWGFNARFIDLDEGLKRHVMSRIL
;
A
#
# COMPACT_ATOMS: atom_id res chain seq x y z
N MET A 1 6.72 -27.62 -7.33
CA MET A 1 6.39 -26.20 -7.55
C MET A 1 6.94 -25.80 -8.92
N TYR A 2 6.11 -25.69 -9.94
CA TYR A 2 6.51 -25.31 -11.29
C TYR A 2 6.83 -23.82 -11.31
N ARG A 3 8.12 -23.45 -11.36
CA ARG A 3 8.52 -22.06 -11.69
C ARG A 3 8.31 -21.91 -13.21
N THR A 4 7.13 -21.49 -13.62
CA THR A 4 6.94 -20.90 -14.93
C THR A 4 7.70 -19.59 -14.92
N ARG A 5 8.76 -19.48 -15.73
CA ARG A 5 9.43 -18.21 -16.05
C ARG A 5 8.49 -17.41 -16.96
N LEU A 6 7.45 -16.84 -16.39
CA LEU A 6 6.62 -15.86 -17.10
C LEU A 6 7.35 -14.52 -16.99
N THR A 7 7.81 -14.01 -18.11
CA THR A 7 8.24 -12.62 -18.22
C THR A 7 6.98 -11.77 -18.18
N LEU A 8 6.76 -11.09 -17.06
CA LEU A 8 5.55 -10.28 -16.83
C LEU A 8 5.65 -8.88 -17.45
N GLY A 9 6.85 -8.40 -17.75
CA GLY A 9 7.14 -7.10 -18.35
C GLY A 9 7.70 -7.21 -19.76
N HIS A 10 8.19 -6.11 -20.28
CA HIS A 10 8.99 -6.03 -21.50
C HIS A 10 10.46 -5.75 -21.15
N ASP A 11 11.34 -5.71 -22.14
CA ASP A 11 12.76 -5.46 -21.93
C ASP A 11 12.99 -3.96 -21.65
N SER A 12 13.38 -3.61 -20.44
CA SER A 12 13.80 -2.25 -20.04
C SER A 12 15.30 -2.18 -19.74
N GLY A 13 16.09 -3.13 -20.27
CA GLY A 13 17.53 -3.20 -20.12
C GLY A 13 18.03 -4.05 -18.94
N ASP A 14 19.35 -4.16 -18.85
CA ASP A 14 20.03 -4.93 -17.81
C ASP A 14 20.34 -4.04 -16.59
N PHE A 15 19.56 -4.18 -15.54
CA PHE A 15 19.74 -3.42 -14.30
C PHE A 15 21.15 -3.55 -13.70
N ALA A 16 21.84 -4.68 -13.91
CA ALA A 16 23.21 -4.87 -13.42
C ALA A 16 24.25 -3.98 -14.10
N ARG A 17 23.89 -3.37 -15.23
CA ARG A 17 24.74 -2.48 -16.04
C ARG A 17 24.39 -1.01 -15.92
N MET A 18 23.30 -0.68 -15.23
CA MET A 18 22.91 0.70 -15.03
C MET A 18 23.92 1.43 -14.16
N THR A 19 24.26 2.65 -14.55
CA THR A 19 25.35 3.45 -13.95
C THR A 19 24.86 4.61 -13.08
N SER A 20 23.56 4.89 -13.12
CA SER A 20 22.93 5.93 -12.32
C SER A 20 21.58 5.47 -11.76
N PHE A 21 21.15 6.13 -10.67
CA PHE A 21 19.81 5.92 -10.14
C PHE A 21 18.72 6.34 -11.13
N ASP A 22 18.95 7.39 -11.90
CA ASP A 22 17.97 7.87 -12.89
C ASP A 22 17.67 6.83 -13.97
N GLU A 23 18.70 6.08 -14.42
CA GLU A 23 18.49 4.95 -15.34
C GLU A 23 17.62 3.85 -14.73
N VAL A 24 17.90 3.48 -13.46
CA VAL A 24 17.11 2.47 -12.73
C VAL A 24 15.68 2.96 -12.53
N TYR A 25 15.50 4.22 -12.14
CA TYR A 25 14.20 4.79 -11.87
C TYR A 25 13.36 4.91 -13.15
N ALA A 26 13.96 5.35 -14.25
CA ALA A 26 13.29 5.42 -15.54
C ALA A 26 12.84 4.03 -16.03
N ALA A 27 13.71 3.02 -15.94
CA ALA A 27 13.38 1.65 -16.30
C ALA A 27 12.29 1.07 -15.40
N PHE A 28 12.30 1.40 -14.09
CA PHE A 28 11.24 1.03 -13.17
C PHE A 28 9.90 1.66 -13.55
N LEU A 29 9.86 2.98 -13.82
CA LEU A 29 8.63 3.68 -14.21
C LEU A 29 8.07 3.16 -15.53
N ASP A 30 8.93 2.80 -16.48
CA ASP A 30 8.55 2.16 -17.75
C ASP A 30 7.82 0.82 -17.49
N GLN A 31 8.39 -0.06 -16.66
CA GLN A 31 7.76 -1.33 -16.26
C GLN A 31 6.46 -1.12 -15.46
N TYR A 32 6.46 -0.17 -14.54
CA TYR A 32 5.29 0.15 -13.73
C TYR A 32 4.14 0.66 -14.59
N GLY A 33 4.43 1.61 -15.49
CA GLY A 33 3.45 2.13 -16.46
C GLY A 33 2.91 1.02 -17.36
N TYR A 34 3.78 0.15 -17.88
CA TYR A 34 3.37 -1.00 -18.69
C TYR A 34 2.41 -1.93 -17.96
N GLN A 35 2.67 -2.22 -16.67
CA GLN A 35 1.76 -3.06 -15.89
C GLN A 35 0.41 -2.37 -15.64
N ILE A 36 0.42 -1.07 -15.32
CA ILE A 36 -0.81 -0.29 -15.16
C ILE A 36 -1.65 -0.38 -16.42
N ASP A 37 -1.07 -0.11 -17.59
CA ASP A 37 -1.78 -0.16 -18.87
C ASP A 37 -2.36 -1.54 -19.16
N ARG A 38 -1.61 -2.60 -18.90
CA ARG A 38 -2.12 -3.97 -19.08
C ARG A 38 -3.34 -4.27 -18.22
N TYR A 39 -3.34 -3.83 -16.95
CA TYR A 39 -4.52 -3.99 -16.09
C TYR A 39 -5.69 -3.13 -16.57
N MET A 40 -5.42 -1.90 -17.01
CA MET A 40 -6.45 -1.03 -17.58
C MET A 40 -7.04 -1.62 -18.86
N ASP A 41 -6.23 -2.23 -19.73
CA ASP A 41 -6.69 -2.95 -20.94
C ASP A 41 -7.61 -4.14 -20.59
N VAL A 42 -7.30 -4.88 -19.52
CA VAL A 42 -8.15 -5.97 -19.05
C VAL A 42 -9.49 -5.44 -18.56
N LEU A 43 -9.46 -4.41 -17.71
CA LEU A 43 -10.68 -3.79 -17.19
C LEU A 43 -11.56 -3.22 -18.31
N ALA A 44 -10.94 -2.52 -19.28
CA ALA A 44 -11.68 -1.99 -20.44
C ALA A 44 -12.34 -3.09 -21.29
N ARG A 45 -11.63 -4.21 -21.52
CA ARG A 45 -12.19 -5.36 -22.23
C ARG A 45 -13.34 -6.03 -21.49
N GLU A 46 -13.24 -6.18 -20.18
CA GLU A 46 -14.33 -6.75 -19.36
C GLU A 46 -15.56 -5.85 -19.36
N VAL A 47 -15.40 -4.53 -19.28
CA VAL A 47 -16.50 -3.57 -19.41
C VAL A 47 -17.23 -3.73 -20.75
N LEU A 48 -16.48 -3.77 -21.86
CA LEU A 48 -17.06 -3.96 -23.20
C LEU A 48 -17.74 -5.31 -23.37
N LYS A 49 -17.13 -6.37 -22.85
CA LYS A 49 -17.68 -7.72 -22.88
C LYS A 49 -19.00 -7.80 -22.11
N ASN A 50 -19.03 -7.29 -20.87
CA ASN A 50 -20.23 -7.31 -20.06
C ASN A 50 -21.36 -6.50 -20.68
N ALA A 51 -21.06 -5.34 -21.29
CA ALA A 51 -22.03 -4.56 -22.03
C ALA A 51 -22.58 -5.28 -23.27
N ALA A 52 -21.74 -6.00 -24.00
CA ALA A 52 -22.15 -6.74 -25.21
C ALA A 52 -22.95 -8.02 -24.89
N GLU A 53 -22.63 -8.68 -23.80
CA GLU A 53 -23.29 -9.95 -23.40
C GLU A 53 -24.51 -9.72 -22.51
N ASP A 54 -24.81 -8.47 -22.13
CA ASP A 54 -25.87 -8.08 -21.16
C ASP A 54 -25.78 -8.91 -19.84
N VAL A 55 -24.54 -9.26 -19.46
CA VAL A 55 -24.26 -10.04 -18.27
C VAL A 55 -24.12 -9.12 -17.06
N PHE A 56 -25.26 -8.62 -16.59
CA PHE A 56 -25.29 -7.83 -15.37
C PHE A 56 -25.99 -8.62 -14.25
N HIS A 57 -25.26 -8.81 -13.16
CA HIS A 57 -25.84 -9.36 -11.95
C HIS A 57 -26.68 -8.28 -11.26
N THR A 58 -27.97 -8.33 -11.43
CA THR A 58 -28.88 -7.38 -10.75
C THR A 58 -28.81 -7.56 -9.24
N SER A 59 -28.87 -6.46 -8.50
CA SER A 59 -28.95 -6.44 -7.05
C SER A 59 -30.22 -5.73 -6.57
N PRO A 60 -31.33 -6.42 -6.40
CA PRO A 60 -32.62 -5.83 -6.02
C PRO A 60 -32.55 -5.00 -4.72
N ILE A 61 -31.75 -5.44 -3.76
CA ILE A 61 -31.58 -4.70 -2.50
C ILE A 61 -30.87 -3.37 -2.75
N VAL A 62 -29.76 -3.38 -3.51
CA VAL A 62 -29.04 -2.14 -3.87
C VAL A 62 -29.92 -1.24 -4.71
N ALA A 63 -30.64 -1.79 -5.69
CA ALA A 63 -31.58 -1.07 -6.54
C ALA A 63 -32.67 -0.37 -5.71
N GLY A 64 -33.29 -1.07 -4.77
CA GLY A 64 -34.34 -0.54 -3.90
C GLY A 64 -33.87 0.49 -2.87
N LEU A 65 -32.57 0.61 -2.63
CA LEU A 65 -31.95 1.62 -1.75
C LEU A 65 -31.29 2.78 -2.50
N ASN A 66 -31.29 2.74 -3.83
CA ASN A 66 -30.67 3.77 -4.67
C ASN A 66 -31.73 4.71 -5.24
N GLU A 67 -31.70 5.99 -4.85
CA GLU A 67 -32.65 7.02 -5.26
C GLU A 67 -32.73 7.16 -6.78
N ILE A 68 -31.59 7.16 -7.48
CA ILE A 68 -31.55 7.27 -8.94
C ILE A 68 -32.25 6.09 -9.61
N THR A 69 -32.06 4.87 -9.07
CA THR A 69 -32.75 3.68 -9.57
C THR A 69 -34.26 3.76 -9.36
N LEU A 70 -34.68 4.25 -8.19
CA LEU A 70 -36.11 4.44 -7.89
C LEU A 70 -36.77 5.47 -8.82
N ASP A 71 -36.04 6.54 -9.14
CA ASP A 71 -36.55 7.61 -10.02
C ASP A 71 -36.52 7.22 -11.50
N THR A 72 -35.50 6.53 -11.95
CA THR A 72 -35.29 6.21 -13.38
C THR A 72 -35.79 4.84 -13.79
N GLY A 73 -35.99 3.92 -12.85
CA GLY A 73 -36.30 2.52 -13.12
C GLY A 73 -35.14 1.72 -13.72
N VAL A 74 -33.92 2.29 -13.75
CA VAL A 74 -32.72 1.64 -14.30
C VAL A 74 -31.93 1.02 -13.19
N ASP A 75 -31.66 -0.30 -13.29
CA ASP A 75 -30.85 -1.04 -12.31
C ASP A 75 -29.44 -0.44 -12.21
N PRO A 76 -28.87 -0.31 -11.00
CA PRO A 76 -27.51 0.23 -10.81
C PRO A 76 -26.45 -0.50 -11.63
N MET A 77 -26.60 -1.81 -11.80
CA MET A 77 -25.66 -2.65 -12.57
C MET A 77 -25.85 -2.52 -14.10
N ARG A 78 -26.83 -1.73 -14.54
CA ARG A 78 -27.15 -1.44 -15.96
C ARG A 78 -27.08 0.06 -16.28
N GLY A 79 -26.26 0.81 -15.59
CA GLY A 79 -26.09 2.25 -15.80
C GLY A 79 -26.98 3.12 -14.92
N GLY A 80 -27.61 2.58 -13.89
CA GLY A 80 -28.42 3.33 -12.91
C GLY A 80 -27.61 4.08 -11.85
N TRP A 81 -26.30 4.23 -12.03
CA TRP A 81 -25.44 5.06 -11.18
C TRP A 81 -25.32 6.48 -11.76
N ALA A 82 -25.19 7.47 -10.88
CA ALA A 82 -24.86 8.84 -11.30
C ALA A 82 -23.51 8.94 -12.00
N VAL A 83 -22.56 8.10 -11.60
CA VAL A 83 -21.23 7.99 -12.19
C VAL A 83 -20.84 6.52 -12.22
N GLU A 84 -20.65 5.99 -13.41
CA GLU A 84 -20.05 4.68 -13.58
C GLU A 84 -18.54 4.77 -13.50
N ASN A 85 -17.95 3.87 -12.71
CA ASN A 85 -16.51 3.83 -12.53
C ASN A 85 -16.00 2.40 -12.35
N TYR A 86 -14.72 2.22 -12.59
CA TYR A 86 -13.97 1.08 -12.11
C TYR A 86 -12.66 1.52 -11.49
N GLN A 87 -12.17 0.70 -10.58
CA GLN A 87 -11.05 1.07 -9.73
C GLN A 87 -9.82 0.24 -10.07
N LEU A 88 -8.68 0.90 -10.20
CA LEU A 88 -7.37 0.26 -10.19
C LEU A 88 -6.65 0.61 -8.90
N LEU A 89 -6.12 -0.42 -8.23
CA LEU A 89 -5.49 -0.27 -6.93
C LEU A 89 -3.98 -0.47 -7.04
N SER A 90 -3.22 0.43 -6.43
CA SER A 90 -1.78 0.27 -6.21
C SER A 90 -1.51 0.19 -4.72
N GLY A 91 -1.09 -0.98 -4.24
CA GLY A 91 -0.69 -1.16 -2.85
C GLY A 91 0.80 -0.97 -2.64
N SER A 92 1.19 -0.76 -1.38
CA SER A 92 2.58 -0.83 -0.91
C SER A 92 3.55 0.20 -1.52
N ILE A 93 3.06 1.35 -1.98
CA ILE A 93 3.91 2.45 -2.49
C ILE A 93 4.98 2.88 -1.48
N PRO A 94 4.72 3.04 -0.17
CA PRO A 94 5.77 3.34 0.81
C PRO A 94 6.90 2.30 0.87
N THR A 95 6.61 1.01 0.86
CA THR A 95 7.65 -0.04 0.81
C THR A 95 8.47 0.05 -0.49
N LEU A 96 7.82 0.35 -1.61
CA LEU A 96 8.49 0.55 -2.89
C LEU A 96 9.40 1.78 -2.87
N ALA A 97 8.95 2.89 -2.26
CA ALA A 97 9.79 4.08 -2.09
C ALA A 97 11.01 3.81 -1.21
N ASP A 98 10.84 3.04 -0.11
CA ASP A 98 11.95 2.58 0.73
C ASP A 98 12.97 1.78 -0.08
N ALA A 99 12.51 0.88 -0.95
CA ALA A 99 13.35 0.05 -1.80
C ALA A 99 14.12 0.87 -2.85
N LEU A 100 13.45 1.80 -3.55
CA LEU A 100 14.07 2.68 -4.54
C LEU A 100 15.07 3.65 -3.88
N TYR A 101 14.71 4.19 -2.71
CA TYR A 101 15.64 5.03 -1.95
C TYR A 101 16.88 4.24 -1.51
N ALA A 102 16.72 2.99 -1.10
CA ALA A 102 17.85 2.14 -0.75
C ALA A 102 18.77 1.85 -1.93
N ILE A 103 18.24 1.73 -3.16
CA ILE A 103 19.06 1.64 -4.37
C ILE A 103 19.81 2.95 -4.60
N ARG A 104 19.11 4.10 -4.58
CA ARG A 104 19.74 5.42 -4.77
C ARG A 104 20.87 5.64 -3.78
N GLU A 105 20.55 5.58 -2.50
CA GLU A 105 21.47 5.90 -1.43
C GLU A 105 22.52 4.81 -1.24
N GLY A 106 22.12 3.54 -1.23
CA GLY A 106 23.00 2.41 -0.91
C GLY A 106 23.97 2.07 -2.05
N VAL A 107 23.50 2.08 -3.29
CA VAL A 107 24.33 1.72 -4.45
C VAL A 107 25.06 2.94 -5.00
N PHE A 108 24.31 3.98 -5.37
CA PHE A 108 24.87 5.08 -6.18
C PHE A 108 25.50 6.19 -5.33
N GLU A 109 24.95 6.51 -4.16
CA GLU A 109 25.47 7.63 -3.35
C GLU A 109 26.57 7.16 -2.37
N ARG A 110 26.33 6.07 -1.61
CA ARG A 110 27.28 5.58 -0.59
C ARG A 110 28.17 4.45 -1.07
N GLY A 111 27.84 3.78 -2.17
CA GLY A 111 28.64 2.67 -2.66
C GLY A 111 28.72 1.48 -1.68
N LEU A 112 27.64 1.20 -0.95
CA LEU A 112 27.60 0.07 -0.03
C LEU A 112 27.72 -1.27 -0.74
N CYS A 113 27.26 -1.33 -1.98
CA CYS A 113 27.40 -2.46 -2.90
C CYS A 113 27.21 -1.97 -4.35
N THR A 114 27.57 -2.81 -5.31
CA THR A 114 27.22 -2.61 -6.72
C THR A 114 25.79 -3.08 -7.01
N MET A 115 25.17 -2.63 -8.10
CA MET A 115 23.88 -3.17 -8.55
C MET A 115 23.91 -4.69 -8.74
N LYS A 116 24.99 -5.23 -9.29
CA LYS A 116 25.16 -6.67 -9.48
C LYS A 116 25.17 -7.43 -8.14
N GLU A 117 25.87 -6.91 -7.15
CA GLU A 117 25.91 -7.51 -5.79
C GLU A 117 24.54 -7.41 -5.12
N LEU A 118 23.85 -6.28 -5.24
CA LEU A 118 22.50 -6.13 -4.72
C LEU A 118 21.53 -7.14 -5.35
N ILE A 119 21.51 -7.27 -6.68
CA ILE A 119 20.68 -8.23 -7.39
C ILE A 119 20.98 -9.66 -6.92
N HIS A 120 22.26 -10.00 -6.74
CA HIS A 120 22.63 -11.31 -6.23
C HIS A 120 22.16 -11.52 -4.78
N ALA A 121 22.39 -10.55 -3.88
CA ALA A 121 21.92 -10.61 -2.52
C ALA A 121 20.39 -10.79 -2.41
N LEU A 122 19.62 -10.07 -3.24
CA LEU A 122 18.16 -10.22 -3.32
C LEU A 122 17.76 -11.62 -3.82
N SER A 123 18.47 -12.17 -4.79
CA SER A 123 18.16 -13.50 -5.38
C SER A 123 18.32 -14.66 -4.40
N VAL A 124 19.18 -14.48 -3.39
CA VAL A 124 19.45 -15.45 -2.32
C VAL A 124 18.85 -15.03 -0.97
N ASP A 125 17.88 -14.09 -0.98
CA ASP A 125 17.21 -13.58 0.22
C ASP A 125 18.20 -13.06 1.31
N PHE A 126 19.26 -12.40 0.86
CA PHE A 126 20.38 -11.92 1.66
C PHE A 126 21.19 -13.03 2.39
N GLU A 127 21.04 -14.30 2.03
CA GLU A 127 21.88 -15.36 2.59
C GLU A 127 23.35 -15.09 2.24
N GLY A 128 24.21 -14.99 3.24
CA GLY A 128 25.61 -14.59 3.09
C GLY A 128 25.85 -13.08 2.92
N PHE A 129 24.80 -12.23 2.92
CA PHE A 129 24.87 -10.78 2.77
C PHE A 129 24.25 -10.04 3.96
N GLU A 130 24.29 -10.60 5.15
CA GLU A 130 23.59 -10.04 6.32
C GLU A 130 24.09 -8.64 6.70
N ASP A 131 25.39 -8.36 6.60
CA ASP A 131 25.95 -7.03 6.88
C ASP A 131 25.42 -5.98 5.89
N LEU A 132 25.35 -6.32 4.60
CA LEU A 132 24.76 -5.47 3.58
C LEU A 132 23.26 -5.22 3.89
N ARG A 133 22.53 -6.28 4.19
CA ARG A 133 21.11 -6.20 4.57
C ARG A 133 20.88 -5.23 5.73
N LEU A 134 21.69 -5.37 6.80
CA LEU A 134 21.59 -4.48 7.97
C LEU A 134 21.98 -3.04 7.66
N ALA A 135 22.95 -2.82 6.77
CA ALA A 135 23.31 -1.48 6.32
C ALA A 135 22.17 -0.83 5.52
N LEU A 136 21.54 -1.55 4.57
CA LEU A 136 20.40 -1.09 3.80
C LEU A 136 19.17 -0.83 4.70
N LYS A 137 18.94 -1.68 5.69
CA LYS A 137 17.84 -1.53 6.65
C LYS A 137 17.96 -0.27 7.52
N LYS A 138 19.20 0.22 7.77
CA LYS A 138 19.46 1.44 8.53
C LYS A 138 19.26 2.73 7.74
N LEU A 139 19.15 2.66 6.42
CA LEU A 139 18.87 3.84 5.59
C LEU A 139 17.52 4.45 5.98
N PRO A 140 17.33 5.76 5.76
CA PRO A 140 16.04 6.42 5.97
C PRO A 140 14.89 5.66 5.33
N LYS A 141 13.72 5.71 5.97
CA LYS A 141 12.50 5.03 5.54
C LYS A 141 11.33 6.01 5.57
N PHE A 142 10.36 5.77 4.72
CA PHE A 142 9.08 6.48 4.71
C PHE A 142 8.42 6.50 6.10
N GLY A 143 7.77 7.61 6.42
CA GLY A 143 7.06 7.77 7.69
C GLY A 143 7.91 8.38 8.81
N ASN A 144 9.11 8.89 8.48
CA ASN A 144 10.01 9.54 9.44
C ASN A 144 10.28 11.02 9.13
N ASP A 145 9.47 11.62 8.23
CA ASP A 145 9.59 13.00 7.77
C ASP A 145 10.97 13.29 7.15
N VAL A 146 11.38 12.40 6.23
CA VAL A 146 12.61 12.53 5.45
C VAL A 146 12.25 12.82 3.99
N ASP A 147 12.42 14.07 3.56
CA ASP A 147 12.00 14.55 2.23
C ASP A 147 12.43 13.64 1.09
N ALA A 148 13.65 13.15 1.13
CA ALA A 148 14.23 12.36 0.06
C ALA A 148 13.52 11.02 -0.20
N VAL A 149 12.97 10.38 0.85
CA VAL A 149 12.18 9.13 0.74
C VAL A 149 10.72 9.45 0.47
N ASP A 150 10.20 10.43 1.22
CA ASP A 150 8.78 10.78 1.19
C ASP A 150 8.40 11.34 -0.18
N GLN A 151 9.29 12.11 -0.83
CA GLN A 151 9.07 12.63 -2.19
C GLN A 151 9.03 11.49 -3.22
N LEU A 152 9.89 10.46 -3.10
CA LEU A 152 9.80 9.28 -3.96
C LEU A 152 8.43 8.61 -3.84
N ALA A 153 7.91 8.47 -2.62
CA ALA A 153 6.58 7.90 -2.41
C ALA A 153 5.47 8.79 -3.04
N ALA A 154 5.59 10.11 -2.90
CA ALA A 154 4.66 11.07 -3.50
C ALA A 154 4.70 11.02 -5.04
N ASP A 155 5.90 10.99 -5.64
CA ASP A 155 6.09 10.92 -7.09
C ASP A 155 5.52 9.61 -7.67
N LEU A 156 5.72 8.48 -6.99
CA LEU A 156 5.14 7.19 -7.38
C LEU A 156 3.62 7.18 -7.30
N ALA A 157 3.05 7.80 -6.26
CA ALA A 157 1.60 7.95 -6.12
C ALA A 157 1.03 8.84 -7.23
N ALA A 158 1.69 9.95 -7.53
CA ALA A 158 1.31 10.86 -8.61
C ALA A 158 1.38 10.15 -9.97
N PHE A 159 2.48 9.47 -10.28
CA PHE A 159 2.64 8.70 -11.51
C PHE A 159 1.52 7.67 -11.70
N PHE A 160 1.18 6.92 -10.65
CA PHE A 160 0.08 5.96 -10.69
C PHE A 160 -1.25 6.64 -10.97
N CYS A 161 -1.57 7.71 -10.25
CA CYS A 161 -2.81 8.47 -10.44
C CYS A 161 -2.89 9.05 -11.85
N ASP A 162 -1.81 9.69 -12.34
CA ASP A 162 -1.75 10.25 -13.70
C ASP A 162 -2.05 9.19 -14.76
N ARG A 163 -1.45 8.02 -14.61
CA ARG A 163 -1.60 6.94 -15.59
C ARG A 163 -3.02 6.40 -15.63
N VAL A 164 -3.66 6.23 -14.46
CA VAL A 164 -5.02 5.71 -14.35
C VAL A 164 -6.03 6.76 -14.82
N GLU A 165 -5.96 7.99 -14.31
CA GLU A 165 -6.92 9.06 -14.62
C GLU A 165 -6.96 9.45 -16.10
N ASN A 166 -5.82 9.37 -16.78
CA ASN A 166 -5.67 9.70 -18.20
C ASN A 166 -5.84 8.50 -19.13
N TYR A 167 -6.14 7.32 -18.61
CA TYR A 167 -6.34 6.15 -19.45
C TYR A 167 -7.65 6.25 -20.24
N PRO A 168 -7.63 6.05 -21.57
CA PRO A 168 -8.84 6.11 -22.40
C PRO A 168 -9.77 4.94 -22.07
N THR A 169 -11.01 5.24 -21.69
CA THR A 169 -11.98 4.23 -21.25
C THR A 169 -13.15 4.09 -22.22
N PRO A 170 -13.68 2.88 -22.42
CA PRO A 170 -14.87 2.67 -23.20
C PRO A 170 -16.12 3.12 -22.44
N LEU A 171 -17.18 3.46 -23.19
CA LEU A 171 -18.54 3.71 -22.68
C LEU A 171 -18.64 4.85 -21.64
N GLY A 172 -17.64 5.74 -21.56
CA GLY A 172 -17.64 6.86 -20.61
C GLY A 172 -17.44 6.45 -19.14
N VAL A 173 -17.08 5.20 -18.88
CA VAL A 173 -16.78 4.72 -17.52
C VAL A 173 -15.52 5.42 -17.01
N LYS A 174 -15.58 6.00 -15.82
CA LYS A 174 -14.46 6.75 -15.24
C LYS A 174 -13.50 5.82 -14.47
N PRO A 175 -12.21 5.78 -14.83
CA PRO A 175 -11.24 5.05 -14.02
C PRO A 175 -10.89 5.85 -12.77
N LEU A 176 -10.85 5.19 -11.62
CA LEU A 176 -10.50 5.78 -10.34
C LEU A 176 -9.25 5.11 -9.76
N PRO A 177 -8.16 5.85 -9.53
CA PRO A 177 -7.01 5.31 -8.83
C PRO A 177 -7.33 5.11 -7.35
N GLY A 178 -6.79 4.04 -6.76
CA GLY A 178 -6.82 3.80 -5.33
C GLY A 178 -5.44 3.41 -4.82
N ILE A 179 -5.03 4.00 -3.70
CA ILE A 179 -3.72 3.72 -3.08
C ILE A 179 -3.96 2.91 -1.81
N TYR A 180 -4.39 1.67 -2.00
CA TYR A 180 -4.60 0.76 -0.89
C TYR A 180 -4.47 -0.70 -1.33
N ASN A 181 -4.34 -1.60 -0.37
CA ASN A 181 -4.30 -3.03 -0.54
C ASN A 181 -5.27 -3.72 0.43
N ILE A 182 -5.90 -4.79 -0.01
CA ILE A 182 -6.93 -5.49 0.77
C ILE A 182 -6.29 -6.63 1.58
N ASP A 183 -5.51 -7.48 0.94
CA ASP A 183 -4.86 -8.65 1.58
C ASP A 183 -3.34 -8.60 1.38
N PHE A 184 -2.70 -7.68 2.09
CA PHE A 184 -1.25 -7.48 1.99
C PHE A 184 -0.45 -8.62 2.63
N ASN A 185 -0.99 -9.42 3.55
CA ASN A 185 -0.28 -10.59 4.10
C ASN A 185 -0.05 -11.66 3.04
N THR A 186 -1.08 -11.98 2.25
CA THR A 186 -0.94 -12.90 1.11
C THR A 186 0.04 -12.35 0.09
N PHE A 187 -0.05 -11.04 -0.23
CA PHE A 187 0.90 -10.40 -1.15
C PHE A 187 2.33 -10.41 -0.59
N ALA A 188 2.52 -10.07 0.69
CA ALA A 188 3.83 -10.11 1.34
C ALA A 188 4.49 -11.50 1.22
N GLY A 189 3.71 -12.56 1.41
CA GLY A 189 4.18 -13.94 1.27
C GLY A 189 4.70 -14.29 -0.13
N SER A 190 4.25 -13.58 -1.17
CA SER A 190 4.66 -13.79 -2.55
C SER A 190 5.81 -12.87 -3.01
N VAL A 191 6.11 -11.81 -2.25
CA VAL A 191 7.16 -10.83 -2.57
C VAL A 191 8.49 -11.29 -1.98
N GLY A 192 9.51 -11.46 -2.82
CA GLY A 192 10.88 -11.79 -2.41
C GLY A 192 11.55 -10.67 -1.61
N ALA A 193 12.85 -10.83 -1.35
CA ALA A 193 13.65 -9.79 -0.70
C ALA A 193 13.60 -8.46 -1.47
N THR A 194 13.65 -7.34 -0.74
CA THR A 194 13.61 -5.99 -1.31
C THR A 194 14.85 -5.17 -0.93
N PRO A 195 15.28 -4.22 -1.77
CA PRO A 195 16.51 -3.44 -1.58
C PRO A 195 16.65 -2.69 -0.26
N ASP A 196 15.54 -2.41 0.42
CA ASP A 196 15.50 -1.75 1.73
C ASP A 196 15.91 -2.65 2.92
N GLY A 197 16.32 -3.89 2.63
CA GLY A 197 16.77 -4.88 3.61
C GLY A 197 15.64 -5.78 4.15
N ARG A 198 14.45 -5.77 3.54
CA ARG A 198 13.34 -6.68 3.83
C ARG A 198 13.64 -8.06 3.24
N LYS A 199 13.40 -9.13 3.98
CA LYS A 199 13.48 -10.51 3.49
C LYS A 199 12.19 -10.94 2.77
N GLY A 200 12.28 -11.99 1.97
CA GLY A 200 11.13 -12.59 1.32
C GLY A 200 10.09 -13.05 2.36
N GLY A 201 8.83 -12.70 2.14
CA GLY A 201 7.75 -13.04 3.06
C GLY A 201 7.58 -12.12 4.27
N ASP A 202 8.56 -11.22 4.57
CA ASP A 202 8.37 -10.21 5.61
C ASP A 202 7.23 -9.25 5.23
N LEU A 203 6.66 -8.57 6.23
CA LEU A 203 5.55 -7.63 6.04
C LEU A 203 5.90 -6.49 5.07
N ILE A 204 4.94 -6.10 4.28
CA ILE A 204 4.95 -4.88 3.46
C ILE A 204 4.01 -3.85 4.09
N CYS A 205 4.05 -2.60 3.65
CA CYS A 205 3.20 -1.57 4.20
C CYS A 205 1.71 -1.80 3.87
N GLU A 206 0.84 -1.39 4.78
CA GLU A 206 -0.60 -1.27 4.55
C GLU A 206 -0.90 0.06 3.87
N HIS A 207 -1.65 0.01 2.77
CA HIS A 207 -2.12 1.22 2.11
C HIS A 207 -0.99 2.24 1.88
N TYR A 208 -1.17 3.50 2.31
CA TYR A 208 -0.13 4.53 2.26
C TYR A 208 0.54 4.75 3.63
N SER A 209 0.59 3.72 4.46
CA SER A 209 1.24 3.74 5.78
C SER A 209 2.68 3.25 5.71
N PRO A 210 3.55 3.60 6.66
CA PRO A 210 4.91 3.04 6.72
C PRO A 210 4.92 1.51 6.80
N THR A 211 5.94 0.88 6.23
CA THR A 211 6.20 -0.55 6.48
C THR A 211 6.31 -0.79 7.98
N PRO A 212 5.65 -1.82 8.54
CA PRO A 212 5.66 -2.09 9.96
C PRO A 212 7.08 -2.12 10.54
N GLY A 213 7.28 -1.35 11.62
CA GLY A 213 8.57 -1.21 12.28
C GLY A 213 9.55 -0.21 11.64
N ASN A 214 9.21 0.46 10.53
CA ASN A 214 10.07 1.47 9.90
C ASN A 214 9.86 2.88 10.45
N ALA A 215 8.65 3.25 10.91
CA ALA A 215 8.40 4.54 11.56
C ALA A 215 9.04 4.59 12.95
N LYS A 216 9.94 5.55 13.17
CA LYS A 216 10.69 5.74 14.42
C LYS A 216 10.47 7.10 15.07
N ASN A 217 10.00 8.08 14.29
CA ASN A 217 9.88 9.46 14.71
C ASN A 217 8.46 9.83 15.18
N GLY A 218 7.62 8.80 15.41
CA GLY A 218 6.29 8.96 15.97
C GLY A 218 5.23 9.40 14.94
N PRO A 219 3.96 9.51 15.38
CA PRO A 219 2.82 9.66 14.49
C PRO A 219 2.81 10.99 13.70
N THR A 220 3.36 12.06 14.27
CA THR A 220 3.44 13.35 13.57
C THR A 220 4.34 13.25 12.33
N ALA A 221 5.48 12.58 12.43
CA ALA A 221 6.37 12.36 11.30
C ALA A 221 5.69 11.51 10.21
N VAL A 222 4.91 10.49 10.61
CA VAL A 222 4.12 9.68 9.67
C VAL A 222 3.10 10.54 8.91
N ILE A 223 2.40 11.43 9.61
CA ILE A 223 1.43 12.35 9.01
C ILE A 223 2.14 13.29 8.02
N GLN A 224 3.28 13.87 8.42
CA GLN A 224 4.06 14.77 7.55
C GLN A 224 4.58 14.06 6.29
N SER A 225 5.09 12.84 6.42
CA SER A 225 5.50 12.02 5.28
C SER A 225 4.34 11.76 4.32
N ALA A 226 3.17 11.38 4.84
CA ALA A 226 2.00 11.09 4.02
C ALA A 226 1.42 12.35 3.35
N ALA A 227 1.54 13.51 3.99
CA ALA A 227 1.04 14.79 3.50
C ALA A 227 1.79 15.33 2.29
N LYS A 228 2.97 14.79 1.95
CA LYS A 228 3.75 15.18 0.76
C LYS A 228 3.11 14.68 -0.54
N ALA A 229 2.26 13.65 -0.46
CA ALA A 229 1.50 13.16 -1.61
C ALA A 229 0.09 13.77 -1.64
N ASP A 230 -0.41 14.07 -2.84
CA ASP A 230 -1.82 14.44 -3.02
C ASP A 230 -2.71 13.18 -3.00
N LEU A 231 -2.94 12.66 -1.81
CA LEU A 231 -3.74 11.44 -1.61
C LEU A 231 -5.22 11.60 -1.96
N LYS A 232 -5.73 12.82 -2.16
CA LYS A 232 -7.11 13.07 -2.61
C LYS A 232 -7.33 12.56 -4.03
N ARG A 233 -6.29 12.47 -4.84
CA ARG A 233 -6.35 11.88 -6.18
C ARG A 233 -6.65 10.39 -6.14
N GLY A 234 -6.24 9.68 -5.08
CA GLY A 234 -6.61 8.29 -4.85
C GLY A 234 -8.09 8.16 -4.47
N CYS A 235 -8.98 8.54 -5.40
CA CYS A 235 -10.43 8.66 -5.18
C CYS A 235 -11.10 7.34 -4.78
N ALA A 236 -10.56 6.18 -5.20
CA ALA A 236 -11.09 4.89 -4.80
C ALA A 236 -10.83 4.58 -3.31
N SER A 237 -9.74 4.99 -2.76
CA SER A 237 -9.36 5.14 -1.35
C SER A 237 -7.86 5.35 -1.22
N SER A 238 -7.41 6.09 -0.20
CA SER A 238 -5.98 6.27 0.13
C SER A 238 -5.79 6.38 1.64
N PRO A 239 -5.98 5.27 2.38
CA PRO A 239 -5.97 5.31 3.83
C PRO A 239 -4.56 5.47 4.41
N LEU A 240 -4.46 6.26 5.48
CA LEU A 240 -3.34 6.26 6.41
C LEU A 240 -3.76 5.60 7.71
N TYR A 241 -3.05 4.57 8.14
CA TYR A 241 -3.29 3.90 9.41
C TYR A 241 -2.23 4.31 10.43
N LEU A 242 -2.71 4.75 11.60
CA LEU A 242 -1.90 5.09 12.75
C LEU A 242 -2.29 4.18 13.91
N VAL A 243 -1.33 3.46 14.46
CA VAL A 243 -1.55 2.63 15.65
C VAL A 243 -0.71 3.18 16.79
N LEU A 244 -1.40 3.75 17.78
CA LEU A 244 -0.77 4.43 18.90
C LEU A 244 -0.70 3.51 20.12
N PRO A 245 0.42 3.51 20.88
CA PRO A 245 0.49 2.79 22.15
C PRO A 245 -0.35 3.47 23.21
N ARG A 246 -1.05 2.70 24.04
CA ARG A 246 -1.90 3.21 25.12
C ARG A 246 -1.12 3.91 26.24
N GLY A 247 0.19 3.73 26.31
CA GLY A 247 1.05 4.21 27.42
C GLY A 247 1.67 5.60 27.27
N LEU A 248 1.37 6.35 26.20
CA LEU A 248 1.85 7.74 26.01
C LEU A 248 1.04 8.77 26.81
N GLY A 249 0.84 8.51 28.14
CA GLY A 249 -0.07 9.32 28.96
C GLY A 249 -1.53 9.09 28.52
N ALA A 250 -2.52 9.45 29.34
CA ALA A 250 -3.91 9.33 28.93
C ALA A 250 -4.06 9.98 27.55
N VAL A 251 -4.26 9.14 26.50
CA VAL A 251 -4.49 9.64 25.13
C VAL A 251 -5.79 10.42 25.25
N ASP A 252 -5.63 11.71 25.52
CA ASP A 252 -6.71 12.63 25.75
C ASP A 252 -7.51 12.77 24.45
N ALA A 253 -8.80 12.75 24.53
CA ALA A 253 -9.71 13.07 23.42
C ALA A 253 -9.30 14.37 22.71
N LYS A 254 -8.66 15.30 23.44
CA LYS A 254 -8.09 16.53 22.91
C LYS A 254 -6.92 16.27 21.95
N LEU A 255 -6.01 15.34 22.30
CA LEU A 255 -4.88 14.98 21.44
C LEU A 255 -5.38 14.33 20.14
N ILE A 256 -6.31 13.36 20.24
CA ILE A 256 -6.90 12.71 19.06
C ILE A 256 -7.58 13.75 18.16
N ARG A 257 -8.35 14.68 18.75
CA ARG A 257 -9.00 15.75 17.99
C ARG A 257 -7.98 16.64 17.28
N GLN A 258 -6.88 17.00 17.93
CA GLN A 258 -5.82 17.81 17.34
C GLN A 258 -5.11 17.05 16.20
N MET A 259 -4.83 15.76 16.37
CA MET A 259 -4.27 14.91 15.33
C MET A 259 -5.21 14.82 14.12
N MET A 260 -6.50 14.55 14.35
CA MET A 260 -7.48 14.47 13.26
C MET A 260 -7.61 15.81 12.51
N LYS A 261 -7.59 16.93 13.25
CA LYS A 261 -7.59 18.26 12.65
C LYS A 261 -6.34 18.46 11.78
N GLY A 262 -5.15 18.14 12.32
CA GLY A 262 -3.89 18.20 11.59
C GLY A 262 -3.89 17.32 10.33
N CYS A 263 -4.42 16.11 10.38
CA CYS A 263 -4.59 15.24 9.22
C CYS A 263 -5.49 15.87 8.15
N GLY A 264 -6.61 16.49 8.55
CA GLY A 264 -7.51 17.18 7.63
C GLY A 264 -6.86 18.41 6.99
N GLU A 265 -6.13 19.22 7.78
CA GLU A 265 -5.37 20.39 7.28
C GLU A 265 -4.23 19.95 6.35
N ALA A 266 -3.59 18.82 6.62
CA ALA A 266 -2.58 18.20 5.77
C ALA A 266 -3.16 17.55 4.48
N GLY A 267 -4.48 17.54 4.32
CA GLY A 267 -5.13 17.04 3.11
C GLY A 267 -5.28 15.52 3.03
N LEU A 268 -5.13 14.80 4.14
CA LEU A 268 -5.27 13.34 4.18
C LEU A 268 -6.77 12.96 4.11
N PRO A 269 -7.22 12.23 3.07
CA PRO A 269 -8.65 11.98 2.86
C PRO A 269 -9.22 10.91 3.79
N VAL A 270 -8.42 9.94 4.18
CA VAL A 270 -8.83 8.82 5.05
C VAL A 270 -7.74 8.53 6.07
N VAL A 271 -8.06 8.65 7.36
CA VAL A 271 -7.15 8.32 8.45
C VAL A 271 -7.85 7.41 9.45
N SER A 272 -7.21 6.29 9.78
CA SER A 272 -7.67 5.39 10.83
C SER A 272 -6.70 5.42 12.00
N ILE A 273 -7.19 5.78 13.19
CA ILE A 273 -6.39 5.80 14.41
C ILE A 273 -6.88 4.66 15.31
N SER A 274 -5.98 3.75 15.65
CA SER A 274 -6.20 2.68 16.61
C SER A 274 -5.29 2.90 17.83
N ILE A 275 -5.77 2.54 19.01
CA ILE A 275 -5.00 2.68 20.25
C ILE A 275 -4.99 1.30 20.92
N TYR A 276 -3.81 0.71 21.02
CA TYR A 276 -3.64 -0.59 21.63
C TYR A 276 -2.64 -0.53 22.79
N ASP A 277 -2.90 -1.37 23.78
CA ASP A 277 -1.92 -1.68 24.81
C ASP A 277 -1.13 -2.90 24.35
N LYS A 278 0.14 -2.72 24.06
CA LYS A 278 1.01 -3.79 23.58
C LYS A 278 1.07 -4.94 24.58
N SER A 279 1.12 -4.63 25.87
CA SER A 279 1.17 -5.65 26.93
C SER A 279 -0.11 -6.48 26.99
N VAL A 280 -1.27 -5.88 26.70
CA VAL A 280 -2.55 -6.60 26.62
C VAL A 280 -2.57 -7.53 25.42
N LEU A 281 -2.05 -7.10 24.27
CA LEU A 281 -1.94 -7.97 23.08
C LEU A 281 -0.96 -9.12 23.31
N GLU A 282 0.18 -8.86 23.95
CA GLU A 282 1.17 -9.88 24.31
C GLU A 282 0.57 -10.89 25.31
N ASP A 283 -0.17 -10.42 26.33
CA ASP A 283 -0.85 -11.32 27.28
C ASP A 283 -1.97 -12.14 26.60
N ALA A 284 -2.69 -11.55 25.63
CA ALA A 284 -3.72 -12.22 24.87
C ALA A 284 -3.18 -13.37 23.98
N LEU A 285 -1.92 -13.30 23.54
CA LEU A 285 -1.25 -14.42 22.88
C LEU A 285 -0.99 -15.60 23.82
N LEU A 286 -0.65 -15.29 25.08
CA LEU A 286 -0.29 -16.30 26.09
C LEU A 286 -1.54 -16.84 26.80
N HIS A 287 -2.55 -16.03 27.01
CA HIS A 287 -3.75 -16.32 27.78
C HIS A 287 -5.00 -15.88 27.03
N PRO A 288 -5.33 -16.49 25.87
CA PRO A 288 -6.46 -16.07 25.02
C PRO A 288 -7.80 -16.07 25.76
N ASP A 289 -8.01 -17.02 26.67
CA ASP A 289 -9.25 -17.15 27.46
C ASP A 289 -9.53 -15.94 28.37
N LYS A 290 -8.50 -15.14 28.70
CA LYS A 290 -8.65 -13.91 29.50
C LYS A 290 -9.02 -12.70 28.66
N HIS A 291 -8.95 -12.81 27.34
CA HIS A 291 -9.08 -11.70 26.41
C HIS A 291 -10.08 -11.98 25.28
N GLU A 292 -11.13 -12.76 25.56
CA GLU A 292 -12.13 -13.16 24.58
C GLU A 292 -12.82 -11.96 23.90
N ASP A 293 -12.99 -10.85 24.63
CA ASP A 293 -13.63 -9.63 24.13
C ASP A 293 -12.63 -8.60 23.53
N LEU A 294 -11.33 -8.94 23.42
CA LEU A 294 -10.35 -8.04 22.86
C LEU A 294 -10.56 -7.87 21.36
N VAL A 295 -11.12 -6.73 20.98
CA VAL A 295 -11.38 -6.39 19.57
C VAL A 295 -10.27 -5.51 19.02
N VAL A 296 -9.78 -5.86 17.83
CA VAL A 296 -8.78 -5.10 17.09
C VAL A 296 -9.29 -4.71 15.71
N ARG A 297 -8.74 -3.63 15.18
CA ARG A 297 -8.99 -3.19 13.82
C ARG A 297 -8.05 -3.94 12.86
N VAL A 298 -8.64 -4.70 11.97
CA VAL A 298 -7.95 -5.34 10.85
C VAL A 298 -8.42 -4.61 9.60
N TRP A 299 -7.59 -4.10 8.76
CA TRP A 299 -7.97 -3.38 7.52
C TRP A 299 -9.26 -2.54 7.63
N GLY A 300 -10.31 -2.94 6.92
CA GLY A 300 -11.62 -2.27 6.88
C GLY A 300 -12.64 -2.77 7.91
N PHE A 301 -12.33 -3.75 8.76
CA PHE A 301 -13.24 -4.35 9.73
C PHE A 301 -12.60 -4.55 11.11
N ASN A 302 -13.43 -4.86 12.11
CA ASN A 302 -12.99 -5.22 13.44
C ASN A 302 -13.18 -6.71 13.66
N ALA A 303 -12.25 -7.34 14.37
CA ALA A 303 -12.34 -8.75 14.74
C ALA A 303 -11.83 -8.97 16.16
N ARG A 304 -12.25 -10.05 16.80
CA ARG A 304 -11.66 -10.45 18.07
C ARG A 304 -10.23 -10.92 17.80
N PHE A 305 -9.30 -10.42 18.61
CA PHE A 305 -7.86 -10.69 18.42
C PHE A 305 -7.55 -12.19 18.49
N ILE A 306 -8.22 -12.91 19.40
CA ILE A 306 -8.03 -14.34 19.59
C ILE A 306 -8.43 -15.19 18.39
N ASP A 307 -9.40 -14.73 17.59
CA ASP A 307 -9.91 -15.44 16.41
C ASP A 307 -9.06 -15.25 15.16
N LEU A 308 -8.10 -14.30 15.19
CA LEU A 308 -7.20 -14.05 14.09
C LEU A 308 -6.18 -15.19 13.93
N ASP A 309 -5.77 -15.44 12.69
CA ASP A 309 -4.62 -16.29 12.42
C ASP A 309 -3.31 -15.65 12.92
N GLU A 310 -2.27 -16.46 13.06
CA GLU A 310 -0.97 -16.01 13.61
C GLU A 310 -0.29 -14.92 12.74
N GLY A 311 -0.55 -14.90 11.44
CA GLY A 311 -0.03 -13.86 10.54
C GLY A 311 -0.67 -12.51 10.86
N LEU A 312 -2.00 -12.48 11.00
CA LEU A 312 -2.77 -11.28 11.35
C LEU A 312 -2.47 -10.79 12.76
N LYS A 313 -2.32 -11.69 13.74
CA LYS A 313 -1.92 -11.31 15.11
C LYS A 313 -0.56 -10.61 15.10
N ARG A 314 0.44 -11.19 14.45
CA ARG A 314 1.78 -10.58 14.29
C ARG A 314 1.69 -9.23 13.60
N HIS A 315 0.87 -9.13 12.57
CA HIS A 315 0.67 -7.89 11.84
C HIS A 315 0.09 -6.78 12.73
N VAL A 316 -1.00 -7.04 13.47
CA VAL A 316 -1.60 -6.08 14.41
C VAL A 316 -0.57 -5.59 15.41
N MET A 317 0.24 -6.49 15.98
CA MET A 317 1.28 -6.14 16.96
C MET A 317 2.42 -5.31 16.37
N SER A 318 2.79 -5.58 15.11
CA SER A 318 3.92 -4.90 14.44
C SER A 318 3.63 -3.46 14.04
N ARG A 319 2.36 -3.04 14.04
CA ARG A 319 1.92 -1.68 13.66
C ARG A 319 1.99 -0.65 14.77
N ILE A 320 2.21 -1.07 16.02
CA ILE A 320 2.27 -0.14 17.16
C ILE A 320 3.53 0.71 17.01
N LEU A 321 3.34 2.04 16.88
CA LEU A 321 4.40 3.04 16.69
C LEU A 321 5.22 3.29 17.95
#